data_a6d6fab92d1bfe9ca7a8103a4e9f2920
#
_entry.id   a6d6fab92d1bfe9ca7a8103a4e9f2920
#
_cell.length_a   1.000
_cell.length_b   1.000
_cell.length_c   1.000
_cell.angle_alpha   90.00
_cell.angle_beta   90.00
_cell.angle_gamma   90.00
#
_symmetry.space_group_name_H-M   'P 1'
#
loop_
_entity.id
_entity.type
_entity.pdbx_description
1 polymer ?
#
loop_
_entity_poly.entity_id
_entity_poly.type
_entity_poly.pdbx_seq_one_letter_code
_entity_poly.pdbx_strand_id
1 'polypeptide(L)'
;MPYPVLGRQFTAISADGVLMPQQFDALVIGSGLGGLIAGALYARAGHRVLVLERNAHFGGAATVYRHGSLAIEASLHEIDGLDAEDPKGPILRVLGLDRDIPFVNVGDLHEVRSPVLGEPFVLPHGCDTALAATKQRFPNQGRGIEGYFERIRAVRHAVATMSEHQDDRDWWLWNAPTLPWRLWPLVRDRGATVGEVFRRLFGDHEAIKFALASNLAYYSDDPETMPFISYAIPQASYLLGGGHYIRGGSQVLSDRLITIISEAGGEAEADREVDAILLNGDSVRGVRHRAHSGDDAKEEFAPVVFGNAAPTVLAAMLPDSKRAPFMARYKNRRLSLSLWTISLGLSRRSREFGVKRYSTAVLPAWLTTISRYREAADILGEDPATRITPYGFVAYDQIESGLNENGPFLASLVGLDRIENWAGLAREAKRTRKERWMDRIIADLDRQYSGIAGAIVQREMSTAETFHQYLNTPGGALYGFAPESRGFMPLAETAIGGLYLASAFTGGGGFTGAILGGGWAARAAAKADAKRATPQADAAAS
;
A
#
# COMPACT_ATOMS: atom_id res chain seq x y z
N MET A 1 10.62 -1.50 -22.89
CA MET A 1 10.08 -1.89 -24.21
C MET A 1 8.65 -1.41 -24.29
N PRO A 2 8.18 -0.86 -25.43
CA PRO A 2 6.77 -0.53 -25.62
C PRO A 2 5.93 -1.82 -25.62
N TYR A 3 4.78 -1.79 -24.99
CA TYR A 3 3.79 -2.84 -25.08
C TYR A 3 3.36 -2.99 -26.55
N PRO A 4 3.35 -4.22 -27.13
CA PRO A 4 2.96 -4.38 -28.54
C PRO A 4 1.47 -4.05 -28.71
N VAL A 5 1.14 -3.12 -29.57
CA VAL A 5 -0.22 -2.80 -29.99
C VAL A 5 -0.71 -3.90 -30.93
N LEU A 6 -1.58 -4.77 -30.46
CA LEU A 6 -2.24 -5.79 -31.28
C LEU A 6 -3.76 -5.62 -31.14
N GLY A 7 -4.33 -4.76 -31.98
CA GLY A 7 -5.77 -4.67 -32.11
C GLY A 7 -6.33 -5.97 -32.74
N ARG A 8 -6.97 -6.82 -31.93
CA ARG A 8 -7.80 -7.94 -32.41
C ARG A 8 -9.14 -7.90 -31.70
N GLN A 9 -10.20 -7.92 -32.49
CA GLN A 9 -11.56 -8.20 -32.00
C GLN A 9 -11.64 -9.69 -31.63
N PHE A 10 -11.86 -9.98 -30.35
CA PHE A 10 -12.22 -11.31 -29.89
C PHE A 10 -13.76 -11.43 -29.90
N THR A 11 -14.28 -12.59 -30.23
CA THR A 11 -15.71 -12.91 -30.13
C THR A 11 -15.92 -13.88 -28.98
N ALA A 12 -16.81 -13.54 -28.06
CA ALA A 12 -17.25 -14.45 -27.00
C ALA A 12 -18.41 -15.31 -27.52
N ILE A 13 -18.47 -16.56 -27.11
CA ILE A 13 -19.59 -17.48 -27.41
C ILE A 13 -20.50 -17.51 -26.18
N SER A 14 -21.80 -17.18 -26.35
CA SER A 14 -22.80 -17.32 -25.28
C SER A 14 -23.02 -18.79 -24.92
N ALA A 15 -23.71 -19.06 -23.80
CA ALA A 15 -24.10 -20.40 -23.40
C ALA A 15 -24.92 -21.15 -24.46
N ASP A 16 -25.61 -20.41 -25.34
CA ASP A 16 -26.46 -20.89 -26.43
C ASP A 16 -25.74 -20.92 -27.80
N GLY A 17 -24.41 -20.76 -27.84
CA GLY A 17 -23.61 -20.82 -29.06
C GLY A 17 -23.68 -19.58 -29.95
N VAL A 18 -24.28 -18.48 -29.48
CA VAL A 18 -24.38 -17.22 -30.24
C VAL A 18 -23.09 -16.39 -30.05
N LEU A 19 -22.48 -15.95 -31.14
CA LEU A 19 -21.35 -15.03 -31.15
C LEU A 19 -21.82 -13.68 -30.62
N MET A 20 -21.40 -13.31 -29.40
CA MET A 20 -21.63 -11.98 -28.85
C MET A 20 -20.40 -11.09 -29.14
N PRO A 21 -20.58 -9.86 -29.61
CA PRO A 21 -19.45 -8.96 -29.75
C PRO A 21 -18.86 -8.68 -28.36
N GLN A 22 -17.59 -9.03 -28.18
CA GLN A 22 -16.86 -8.72 -26.96
C GLN A 22 -16.68 -7.21 -26.89
N GLN A 23 -17.25 -6.58 -25.87
CA GLN A 23 -17.19 -5.14 -25.71
C GLN A 23 -15.87 -4.70 -25.09
N PHE A 24 -15.25 -5.55 -24.22
CA PHE A 24 -14.03 -5.23 -23.50
C PHE A 24 -12.98 -6.33 -23.67
N ASP A 25 -11.70 -5.93 -23.63
CA ASP A 25 -10.56 -6.85 -23.65
C ASP A 25 -10.16 -7.28 -22.23
N ALA A 26 -10.44 -6.42 -21.24
CA ALA A 26 -10.22 -6.75 -19.84
C ALA A 26 -11.29 -6.12 -18.92
N LEU A 27 -11.53 -6.78 -17.79
CA LEU A 27 -12.37 -6.31 -16.70
C LEU A 27 -11.51 -6.12 -15.45
N VAL A 28 -11.78 -5.07 -14.68
CA VAL A 28 -11.13 -4.80 -13.39
C VAL A 28 -12.16 -4.90 -12.28
N ILE A 29 -11.95 -5.82 -11.34
CA ILE A 29 -12.78 -5.97 -10.14
C ILE A 29 -12.22 -5.10 -9.04
N GLY A 30 -12.86 -3.98 -8.75
CA GLY A 30 -12.46 -3.00 -7.74
C GLY A 30 -11.49 -1.94 -8.26
N SER A 31 -11.77 -0.69 -7.93
CA SER A 31 -11.01 0.49 -8.36
C SER A 31 -9.89 0.91 -7.39
N GLY A 32 -9.45 0.04 -6.49
CA GLY A 32 -8.26 0.33 -5.70
C GLY A 32 -7.03 0.53 -6.60
N LEU A 33 -6.00 1.18 -6.08
CA LEU A 33 -4.85 1.65 -6.86
C LEU A 33 -4.20 0.55 -7.73
N GLY A 34 -4.06 -0.68 -7.24
CA GLY A 34 -3.51 -1.78 -8.02
C GLY A 34 -4.34 -2.14 -9.26
N GLY A 35 -5.67 -2.19 -9.10
CA GLY A 35 -6.60 -2.43 -10.20
C GLY A 35 -6.59 -1.31 -11.23
N LEU A 36 -6.59 -0.06 -10.78
CA LEU A 36 -6.52 1.11 -11.65
C LEU A 36 -5.20 1.18 -12.43
N ILE A 37 -4.07 0.87 -11.80
CA ILE A 37 -2.76 0.80 -12.47
C ILE A 37 -2.75 -0.32 -13.52
N ALA A 38 -3.25 -1.51 -13.17
CA ALA A 38 -3.32 -2.62 -14.13
C ALA A 38 -4.21 -2.28 -15.33
N GLY A 39 -5.40 -1.75 -15.07
CA GLY A 39 -6.34 -1.31 -16.11
C GLY A 39 -5.78 -0.20 -16.99
N ALA A 40 -5.16 0.83 -16.40
CA ALA A 40 -4.58 1.94 -17.14
C ALA A 40 -3.39 1.53 -18.03
N LEU A 41 -2.50 0.66 -17.54
CA LEU A 41 -1.40 0.12 -18.33
C LEU A 41 -1.92 -0.73 -19.50
N TYR A 42 -2.94 -1.52 -19.26
CA TYR A 42 -3.54 -2.36 -20.29
C TYR A 42 -4.30 -1.50 -21.33
N ALA A 43 -4.98 -0.46 -20.88
CA ALA A 43 -5.63 0.52 -21.75
C ALA A 43 -4.61 1.28 -22.62
N ARG A 44 -3.47 1.72 -22.06
CA ARG A 44 -2.37 2.33 -22.81
C ARG A 44 -1.76 1.41 -23.87
N ALA A 45 -1.87 0.10 -23.68
CA ALA A 45 -1.45 -0.90 -24.67
C ALA A 45 -2.48 -1.10 -25.82
N GLY A 46 -3.59 -0.33 -25.83
CA GLY A 46 -4.61 -0.36 -26.88
C GLY A 46 -5.79 -1.28 -26.62
N HIS A 47 -5.99 -1.73 -25.38
CA HIS A 47 -7.10 -2.61 -24.99
C HIS A 47 -8.25 -1.81 -24.37
N ARG A 48 -9.50 -2.20 -24.66
CA ARG A 48 -10.68 -1.66 -23.98
C ARG A 48 -10.85 -2.29 -22.60
N VAL A 49 -10.90 -1.48 -21.57
CA VAL A 49 -10.98 -1.91 -20.17
C VAL A 49 -12.27 -1.40 -19.52
N LEU A 50 -12.98 -2.26 -18.79
CA LEU A 50 -14.08 -1.87 -17.91
C LEU A 50 -13.65 -2.03 -16.46
N VAL A 51 -13.78 -0.96 -15.68
CA VAL A 51 -13.57 -0.96 -14.22
C VAL A 51 -14.92 -1.03 -13.51
N LEU A 52 -15.09 -2.00 -12.61
CA LEU A 52 -16.30 -2.17 -11.80
C LEU A 52 -15.96 -1.95 -10.32
N GLU A 53 -16.55 -0.91 -9.73
CA GLU A 53 -16.36 -0.53 -8.33
C GLU A 53 -17.66 -0.65 -7.54
N ARG A 54 -17.64 -1.35 -6.41
CA ARG A 54 -18.83 -1.54 -5.57
C ARG A 54 -19.25 -0.29 -4.79
N ASN A 55 -18.28 0.58 -4.43
CA ASN A 55 -18.55 1.82 -3.72
C ASN A 55 -18.97 2.93 -4.72
N ALA A 56 -19.56 3.99 -4.20
CA ALA A 56 -19.97 5.16 -5.01
C ALA A 56 -18.78 6.01 -5.51
N HIS A 57 -17.57 5.77 -5.01
CA HIS A 57 -16.35 6.52 -5.35
C HIS A 57 -15.23 5.57 -5.76
N PHE A 58 -14.45 5.97 -6.76
CA PHE A 58 -13.26 5.24 -7.19
C PHE A 58 -12.06 5.52 -6.29
N GLY A 59 -11.10 4.57 -6.26
CA GLY A 59 -9.80 4.74 -5.62
C GLY A 59 -9.55 3.79 -4.45
N GLY A 60 -10.58 3.21 -3.87
CA GLY A 60 -10.43 2.36 -2.69
C GLY A 60 -9.82 3.12 -1.51
N ALA A 61 -8.61 2.72 -1.06
CA ALA A 61 -7.88 3.46 -0.02
C ALA A 61 -7.26 4.77 -0.54
N ALA A 62 -7.01 4.89 -1.85
CA ALA A 62 -6.47 6.11 -2.47
C ALA A 62 -7.62 7.08 -2.81
N THR A 63 -8.24 7.63 -1.77
CA THR A 63 -9.42 8.50 -1.90
C THR A 63 -9.40 9.64 -0.88
N VAL A 64 -10.06 10.74 -1.23
CA VAL A 64 -10.38 11.85 -0.34
C VAL A 64 -11.90 11.92 -0.20
N TYR A 65 -12.39 11.90 1.02
CA TYR A 65 -13.82 12.04 1.29
C TYR A 65 -14.12 13.28 2.14
N ARG A 66 -15.37 13.66 2.24
CA ARG A 66 -15.79 14.80 3.05
C ARG A 66 -16.59 14.33 4.25
N HIS A 67 -16.22 14.89 5.41
CA HIS A 67 -17.05 14.86 6.61
C HIS A 67 -17.35 16.31 7.00
N GLY A 68 -18.60 16.73 6.88
CA GLY A 68 -18.96 18.15 7.01
C GLY A 68 -18.18 19.04 6.03
N SER A 69 -17.50 20.05 6.57
CA SER A 69 -16.65 20.96 5.78
C SER A 69 -15.23 20.43 5.56
N LEU A 70 -14.81 19.39 6.29
CA LEU A 70 -13.45 18.87 6.25
C LEU A 70 -13.29 17.86 5.10
N ALA A 71 -12.36 18.11 4.19
CA ALA A 71 -11.86 17.11 3.26
C ALA A 71 -10.81 16.26 3.97
N ILE A 72 -11.02 14.95 3.99
CA ILE A 72 -10.21 13.99 4.72
C ILE A 72 -9.49 13.08 3.73
N GLU A 73 -8.17 13.04 3.82
CA GLU A 73 -7.36 12.02 3.16
C GLU A 73 -7.56 10.67 3.86
N ALA A 74 -7.97 9.66 3.10
CA ALA A 74 -8.33 8.36 3.69
C ALA A 74 -7.12 7.57 4.18
N SER A 75 -5.99 7.62 3.44
CA SER A 75 -4.86 6.76 3.77
C SER A 75 -3.48 7.29 3.39
N LEU A 76 -3.37 8.28 2.50
CA LEU A 76 -2.08 8.77 2.08
C LEU A 76 -1.50 9.73 3.12
N HIS A 77 -0.51 9.26 3.85
CA HIS A 77 0.38 10.14 4.60
C HIS A 77 1.57 10.54 3.73
N GLU A 78 2.27 9.56 3.21
CA GLU A 78 3.41 9.76 2.33
C GLU A 78 3.51 8.62 1.30
N ILE A 79 3.99 8.93 0.11
CA ILE A 79 4.50 7.98 -0.87
C ILE A 79 6.02 8.09 -0.92
N ASP A 80 6.71 6.95 -0.85
CA ASP A 80 8.16 6.89 -0.83
C ASP A 80 8.78 6.99 -2.23
N GLY A 81 10.04 7.40 -2.31
CA GLY A 81 10.84 7.34 -3.53
C GLY A 81 10.63 8.53 -4.47
N LEU A 82 10.35 8.27 -5.76
CA LEU A 82 10.28 9.20 -6.90
C LEU A 82 11.66 9.65 -7.43
N ASP A 83 12.73 9.00 -6.98
CA ASP A 83 14.08 9.18 -7.56
C ASP A 83 14.29 8.31 -8.81
N ALA A 84 15.48 8.42 -9.42
CA ALA A 84 15.81 7.71 -10.66
C ALA A 84 15.81 6.18 -10.51
N GLU A 85 16.12 5.65 -9.32
CA GLU A 85 16.18 4.21 -9.02
C GLU A 85 14.85 3.67 -8.45
N ASP A 86 13.79 4.48 -8.42
CA ASP A 86 12.50 4.07 -7.89
C ASP A 86 11.87 2.96 -8.75
N PRO A 87 11.58 1.77 -8.18
CA PRO A 87 11.01 0.65 -8.94
C PRO A 87 9.64 0.93 -9.56
N LYS A 88 8.86 1.88 -9.04
CA LYS A 88 7.60 2.32 -9.64
C LYS A 88 7.78 3.37 -10.74
N GLY A 89 8.94 4.01 -10.84
CA GLY A 89 9.23 5.06 -11.82
C GLY A 89 8.91 4.68 -13.27
N PRO A 90 9.28 3.48 -13.76
CA PRO A 90 8.88 3.04 -15.11
C PRO A 90 7.36 3.00 -15.32
N ILE A 91 6.58 2.57 -14.33
CA ILE A 91 5.11 2.55 -14.39
C ILE A 91 4.56 3.97 -14.46
N LEU A 92 5.04 4.86 -13.58
CA LEU A 92 4.60 6.26 -13.55
C LEU A 92 4.89 6.95 -14.89
N ARG A 93 6.06 6.76 -15.48
CA ARG A 93 6.43 7.33 -16.79
C ARG A 93 5.58 6.80 -17.94
N VAL A 94 5.32 5.49 -18.01
CA VAL A 94 4.46 4.89 -19.06
C VAL A 94 3.05 5.47 -19.01
N LEU A 95 2.54 5.74 -17.81
CA LEU A 95 1.21 6.33 -17.61
C LEU A 95 1.22 7.86 -17.68
N GLY A 96 2.40 8.52 -17.69
CA GLY A 96 2.55 9.97 -17.66
C GLY A 96 2.29 10.59 -16.28
N LEU A 97 2.18 9.75 -15.23
CA LEU A 97 1.85 10.20 -13.88
C LEU A 97 2.99 10.97 -13.20
N ASP A 98 4.22 10.76 -13.64
CA ASP A 98 5.40 11.52 -13.20
C ASP A 98 5.32 13.02 -13.54
N ARG A 99 4.51 13.39 -14.54
CA ARG A 99 4.27 14.76 -14.99
C ARG A 99 2.90 15.28 -14.58
N ASP A 100 1.89 14.40 -14.59
CA ASP A 100 0.50 14.79 -14.43
C ASP A 100 0.09 14.89 -12.95
N ILE A 101 0.81 14.19 -12.05
CA ILE A 101 0.52 14.20 -10.62
C ILE A 101 1.42 15.21 -9.90
N PRO A 102 0.84 16.17 -9.17
CA PRO A 102 1.61 17.19 -8.46
C PRO A 102 2.16 16.63 -7.14
N PHE A 103 3.30 15.94 -7.21
CA PHE A 103 3.99 15.45 -6.02
C PHE A 103 4.67 16.60 -5.27
N VAL A 104 4.46 16.65 -3.95
CA VAL A 104 5.04 17.63 -3.04
C VAL A 104 5.96 16.90 -2.06
N ASN A 105 7.22 17.32 -1.97
CA ASN A 105 8.16 16.76 -0.99
C ASN A 105 7.74 17.17 0.43
N VAL A 106 7.72 16.23 1.37
CA VAL A 106 7.28 16.47 2.75
C VAL A 106 8.40 17.02 3.65
N GLY A 107 9.62 17.13 3.16
CA GLY A 107 10.78 17.59 3.89
C GLY A 107 11.50 16.48 4.65
N ASP A 108 11.74 16.69 5.96
CA ASP A 108 12.34 15.64 6.81
C ASP A 108 11.41 14.43 6.89
N LEU A 109 12.01 13.23 7.00
CA LEU A 109 11.23 11.98 7.00
C LEU A 109 10.26 11.92 8.18
N HIS A 110 10.76 12.14 9.41
CA HIS A 110 9.91 12.26 10.59
C HIS A 110 10.65 12.77 11.81
N GLU A 111 9.90 13.32 12.76
CA GLU A 111 10.35 13.57 14.13
C GLU A 111 9.93 12.39 15.02
N VAL A 112 10.79 11.99 15.95
CA VAL A 112 10.48 10.97 16.96
C VAL A 112 10.50 11.58 18.33
N ARG A 113 9.43 11.40 19.07
CA ARG A 113 9.29 11.78 20.49
C ARG A 113 9.10 10.52 21.33
N SER A 114 10.04 10.27 22.24
CA SER A 114 10.00 9.14 23.15
C SER A 114 10.77 9.44 24.42
N PRO A 115 10.29 9.04 25.61
CA PRO A 115 11.07 9.12 26.84
C PRO A 115 12.39 8.36 26.78
N VAL A 116 12.49 7.29 25.97
CA VAL A 116 13.72 6.53 25.76
C VAL A 116 14.79 7.35 25.02
N LEU A 117 14.37 8.26 24.16
CA LEU A 117 15.27 9.20 23.46
C LEU A 117 15.69 10.39 24.35
N GLY A 118 14.88 10.75 25.34
CA GLY A 118 14.95 11.99 26.06
C GLY A 118 14.48 13.16 25.18
N GLU A 119 15.40 13.82 24.48
CA GLU A 119 15.06 14.88 23.54
C GLU A 119 14.55 14.32 22.19
N PRO A 120 13.61 15.01 21.53
CA PRO A 120 13.13 14.63 20.20
C PRO A 120 14.28 14.48 19.20
N PHE A 121 14.15 13.53 18.29
CA PHE A 121 15.09 13.31 17.21
C PHE A 121 14.40 13.46 15.87
N VAL A 122 15.01 14.22 14.96
CA VAL A 122 14.54 14.36 13.58
C VAL A 122 15.41 13.49 12.69
N LEU A 123 14.80 12.55 11.96
CA LEU A 123 15.47 11.82 10.89
C LEU A 123 15.30 12.63 9.60
N PRO A 124 16.37 13.30 9.12
CA PRO A 124 16.25 14.17 7.97
C PRO A 124 16.15 13.36 6.65
N HIS A 125 15.67 14.03 5.61
CA HIS A 125 15.73 13.54 4.25
C HIS A 125 17.18 13.42 3.77
N GLY A 126 17.44 12.41 2.94
CA GLY A 126 18.75 12.13 2.36
C GLY A 126 19.59 11.21 3.22
N CYS A 127 20.08 10.13 2.59
CA CYS A 127 20.79 9.06 3.29
C CYS A 127 22.06 9.54 3.98
N ASP A 128 22.84 10.46 3.36
CA ASP A 128 24.07 11.00 3.97
C ASP A 128 23.76 11.96 5.11
N THR A 129 22.72 12.78 4.93
CA THR A 129 22.26 13.72 5.97
C THR A 129 21.72 12.96 7.19
N ALA A 130 20.91 11.92 6.94
CA ALA A 130 20.38 11.04 8.00
C ALA A 130 21.50 10.29 8.73
N LEU A 131 22.50 9.76 8.00
CA LEU A 131 23.69 9.14 8.58
C LEU A 131 24.44 10.13 9.49
N ALA A 132 24.71 11.33 9.01
CA ALA A 132 25.43 12.36 9.78
C ALA A 132 24.65 12.78 11.04
N ALA A 133 23.36 13.07 10.92
CA ALA A 133 22.50 13.42 12.04
C ALA A 133 22.42 12.31 13.10
N THR A 134 22.32 11.06 12.66
CA THR A 134 22.27 9.89 13.55
C THR A 134 23.62 9.72 14.28
N LYS A 135 24.75 9.87 13.59
CA LYS A 135 26.09 9.81 14.21
C LYS A 135 26.31 10.93 15.21
N GLN A 136 25.85 12.15 14.89
CA GLN A 136 25.93 13.29 15.81
C GLN A 136 25.12 13.03 17.09
N ARG A 137 23.93 12.45 16.98
CA ARG A 137 23.05 12.14 18.12
C ARG A 137 23.56 10.97 18.96
N PHE A 138 24.19 9.98 18.33
CA PHE A 138 24.64 8.74 18.96
C PHE A 138 26.13 8.44 18.65
N PRO A 139 27.07 9.29 19.14
CA PRO A 139 28.48 9.25 18.74
C PRO A 139 29.17 7.91 19.07
N ASN A 140 28.73 7.22 20.12
CA ASN A 140 29.29 5.94 20.55
C ASN A 140 28.82 4.74 19.71
N GLN A 141 27.90 4.93 18.76
CA GLN A 141 27.30 3.89 17.92
C GLN A 141 27.74 3.94 16.45
N GLY A 142 28.83 4.65 16.13
CA GLY A 142 29.27 4.95 14.77
C GLY A 142 29.34 3.76 13.85
N ARG A 143 29.93 2.62 14.27
CA ARG A 143 30.01 1.40 13.46
C ARG A 143 28.64 0.78 13.16
N GLY A 144 27.76 0.72 14.15
CA GLY A 144 26.41 0.19 13.99
C GLY A 144 25.59 1.05 13.01
N ILE A 145 25.71 2.38 13.13
CA ILE A 145 25.06 3.35 12.27
C ILE A 145 25.54 3.20 10.82
N GLU A 146 26.85 3.20 10.59
CA GLU A 146 27.42 2.97 9.26
C GLU A 146 26.94 1.65 8.66
N GLY A 147 27.00 0.57 9.45
CA GLY A 147 26.52 -0.74 9.02
C GLY A 147 25.02 -0.79 8.69
N TYR A 148 24.18 0.03 9.35
CA TYR A 148 22.76 0.16 9.00
C TYR A 148 22.58 0.86 7.65
N PHE A 149 23.14 2.06 7.48
CA PHE A 149 22.98 2.86 6.26
C PHE A 149 23.62 2.18 5.03
N GLU A 150 24.74 1.48 5.21
CA GLU A 150 25.35 0.65 4.16
C GLU A 150 24.37 -0.45 3.70
N ARG A 151 23.72 -1.14 4.63
CA ARG A 151 22.73 -2.17 4.29
C ARG A 151 21.55 -1.60 3.51
N ILE A 152 21.03 -0.45 3.97
CA ILE A 152 19.90 0.22 3.31
C ILE A 152 20.27 0.59 1.86
N ARG A 153 21.44 1.22 1.63
CA ARG A 153 21.91 1.57 0.27
C ARG A 153 22.13 0.35 -0.61
N ALA A 154 22.77 -0.68 -0.05
CA ALA A 154 23.06 -1.90 -0.79
C ALA A 154 21.79 -2.65 -1.23
N VAL A 155 20.76 -2.70 -0.35
CA VAL A 155 19.44 -3.27 -0.68
C VAL A 155 18.79 -2.45 -1.81
N ARG A 156 18.81 -1.11 -1.72
CA ARG A 156 18.27 -0.24 -2.76
C ARG A 156 18.88 -0.53 -4.13
N HIS A 157 20.21 -0.52 -4.21
CA HIS A 157 20.93 -0.78 -5.45
C HIS A 157 20.63 -2.18 -6.02
N ALA A 158 20.56 -3.20 -5.17
CA ALA A 158 20.22 -4.56 -5.61
C ALA A 158 18.78 -4.64 -6.17
N VAL A 159 17.82 -3.97 -5.53
CA VAL A 159 16.42 -3.91 -6.00
C VAL A 159 16.32 -3.13 -7.31
N ALA A 160 16.99 -1.98 -7.43
CA ALA A 160 17.04 -1.20 -8.67
C ALA A 160 17.60 -2.03 -9.84
N THR A 161 18.73 -2.73 -9.62
CA THR A 161 19.34 -3.63 -10.62
C THR A 161 18.37 -4.72 -11.07
N MET A 162 17.64 -5.34 -10.15
CA MET A 162 16.64 -6.35 -10.50
C MET A 162 15.46 -5.77 -11.29
N SER A 163 15.00 -4.57 -10.93
CA SER A 163 13.88 -3.91 -11.60
C SER A 163 14.23 -3.46 -13.00
N GLU A 164 15.42 -2.90 -13.19
CA GLU A 164 15.92 -2.41 -14.48
C GLU A 164 16.07 -3.54 -15.50
N HIS A 165 16.62 -4.67 -15.09
CA HIS A 165 16.93 -5.80 -15.97
C HIS A 165 15.94 -6.96 -15.89
N GLN A 166 14.76 -6.77 -15.28
CA GLN A 166 13.82 -7.86 -15.01
C GLN A 166 13.37 -8.65 -16.27
N ASP A 167 13.44 -8.05 -17.48
CA ASP A 167 13.11 -8.68 -18.77
C ASP A 167 14.33 -8.91 -19.68
N ASP A 168 15.50 -8.51 -19.25
CA ASP A 168 16.73 -8.59 -20.04
C ASP A 168 17.44 -9.93 -19.77
N ARG A 169 16.96 -10.98 -20.48
CA ARG A 169 17.52 -12.33 -20.35
C ARG A 169 19.03 -12.34 -20.67
N ASP A 170 19.47 -11.58 -21.67
CA ASP A 170 20.86 -11.58 -22.11
C ASP A 170 21.72 -10.91 -21.05
N TRP A 171 21.25 -9.83 -20.44
CA TRP A 171 21.93 -9.20 -19.32
C TRP A 171 22.14 -10.18 -18.15
N TRP A 172 21.08 -10.93 -17.77
CA TRP A 172 21.17 -11.93 -16.70
C TRP A 172 22.18 -13.03 -17.02
N LEU A 173 22.23 -13.51 -18.26
CA LEU A 173 23.18 -14.54 -18.70
C LEU A 173 24.61 -14.01 -18.67
N TRP A 174 24.88 -12.82 -19.23
CA TRP A 174 26.18 -12.20 -19.26
C TRP A 174 26.72 -11.81 -17.88
N ASN A 175 25.84 -11.39 -16.99
CA ASN A 175 26.20 -10.99 -15.62
C ASN A 175 26.13 -12.14 -14.60
N ALA A 176 25.74 -13.35 -14.99
CA ALA A 176 25.61 -14.51 -14.10
C ALA A 176 26.81 -14.72 -13.15
N PRO A 177 28.07 -14.56 -13.57
CA PRO A 177 29.23 -14.72 -12.68
C PRO A 177 29.29 -13.65 -11.57
N THR A 178 28.75 -12.45 -11.79
CA THR A 178 28.79 -11.33 -10.83
C THR A 178 27.52 -11.21 -9.98
N LEU A 179 26.43 -11.91 -10.35
CA LEU A 179 25.17 -11.86 -9.63
C LEU A 179 25.29 -12.19 -8.14
N PRO A 180 26.08 -13.18 -7.68
CA PRO A 180 26.24 -13.47 -6.26
C PRO A 180 26.69 -12.25 -5.46
N TRP A 181 27.58 -11.42 -6.00
CA TRP A 181 28.04 -10.19 -5.33
C TRP A 181 27.04 -9.06 -5.46
N ARG A 182 26.44 -8.86 -6.64
CA ARG A 182 25.45 -7.81 -6.88
C ARG A 182 24.20 -8.00 -6.03
N LEU A 183 23.74 -9.24 -5.87
CA LEU A 183 22.54 -9.58 -5.10
C LEU A 183 22.85 -10.02 -3.67
N TRP A 184 24.14 -10.04 -3.28
CA TRP A 184 24.55 -10.38 -1.91
C TRP A 184 23.78 -9.61 -0.82
N PRO A 185 23.48 -8.30 -0.99
CA PRO A 185 22.71 -7.56 0.01
C PRO A 185 21.34 -8.16 0.32
N LEU A 186 20.69 -8.78 -0.68
CA LEU A 186 19.39 -9.46 -0.51
C LEU A 186 19.53 -10.86 0.11
N VAL A 187 20.72 -11.46 0.01
CA VAL A 187 21.00 -12.81 0.53
C VAL A 187 21.58 -12.76 1.95
N ARG A 188 22.44 -11.78 2.24
CA ARG A 188 23.18 -11.64 3.50
C ARG A 188 22.27 -11.68 4.73
N ASP A 189 21.20 -10.91 4.70
CA ASP A 189 20.25 -10.80 5.81
C ASP A 189 18.94 -11.57 5.52
N ARG A 190 18.96 -12.51 4.55
CA ARG A 190 17.82 -13.37 4.24
C ARG A 190 17.47 -14.23 5.46
N GLY A 191 16.22 -14.16 5.87
CA GLY A 191 15.73 -14.88 7.03
C GLY A 191 16.02 -14.21 8.37
N ALA A 192 16.78 -13.11 8.40
CA ALA A 192 16.94 -12.29 9.60
C ALA A 192 15.77 -11.31 9.75
N THR A 193 15.36 -11.10 10.99
CA THR A 193 14.31 -10.11 11.33
C THR A 193 14.91 -8.72 11.58
N VAL A 194 14.06 -7.69 11.59
CA VAL A 194 14.45 -6.34 12.00
C VAL A 194 15.05 -6.35 13.40
N GLY A 195 14.40 -7.02 14.36
CA GLY A 195 14.88 -7.12 15.74
C GLY A 195 16.27 -7.78 15.83
N GLU A 196 16.51 -8.86 15.08
CA GLU A 196 17.81 -9.53 15.05
C GLU A 196 18.91 -8.65 14.45
N VAL A 197 18.67 -7.98 13.31
CA VAL A 197 19.66 -7.10 12.69
C VAL A 197 19.96 -5.91 13.60
N PHE A 198 18.93 -5.32 14.22
CA PHE A 198 19.11 -4.20 15.14
C PHE A 198 19.88 -4.60 16.41
N ARG A 199 19.65 -5.79 16.96
CA ARG A 199 20.46 -6.31 18.07
C ARG A 199 21.93 -6.51 17.70
N ARG A 200 22.21 -7.02 16.48
CA ARG A 200 23.59 -7.18 15.99
C ARG A 200 24.30 -5.85 15.81
N LEU A 201 23.58 -4.80 15.37
CA LEU A 201 24.16 -3.49 15.07
C LEU A 201 24.29 -2.60 16.30
N PHE A 202 23.30 -2.63 17.20
CA PHE A 202 23.13 -1.65 18.26
C PHE A 202 23.09 -2.26 19.68
N GLY A 203 23.14 -3.60 19.81
CA GLY A 203 23.02 -4.25 21.13
C GLY A 203 21.74 -3.84 21.84
N ASP A 204 21.87 -3.36 23.09
CA ASP A 204 20.74 -2.94 23.95
C ASP A 204 20.44 -1.43 23.87
N HIS A 205 21.02 -0.72 22.91
CA HIS A 205 20.79 0.73 22.74
C HIS A 205 19.44 1.02 22.07
N GLU A 206 18.35 0.99 22.82
CA GLU A 206 16.99 1.14 22.30
C GLU A 206 16.72 2.52 21.70
N ALA A 207 17.34 3.60 22.23
CA ALA A 207 17.13 4.94 21.71
C ALA A 207 17.43 5.06 20.20
N ILE A 208 18.54 4.47 19.73
CA ILE A 208 18.88 4.51 18.30
C ILE A 208 17.95 3.63 17.46
N LYS A 209 17.47 2.51 18.02
CA LYS A 209 16.50 1.65 17.33
C LYS A 209 15.20 2.39 17.08
N PHE A 210 14.69 3.13 18.07
CA PHE A 210 13.52 3.99 17.92
C PHE A 210 13.76 5.15 16.95
N ALA A 211 14.94 5.77 17.00
CA ALA A 211 15.29 6.84 16.07
C ALA A 211 15.24 6.41 14.60
N LEU A 212 15.64 5.16 14.30
CA LEU A 212 15.73 4.63 12.94
C LEU A 212 14.48 3.88 12.47
N ALA A 213 13.65 3.36 13.37
CA ALA A 213 12.50 2.52 13.03
C ALA A 213 11.18 2.96 13.67
N SER A 214 11.03 4.23 14.00
CA SER A 214 9.77 4.77 14.55
C SER A 214 8.60 4.69 13.57
N ASN A 215 8.88 4.59 12.27
CA ASN A 215 7.92 4.36 11.20
C ASN A 215 7.59 2.87 10.97
N LEU A 216 8.03 1.97 11.86
CA LEU A 216 7.80 0.53 11.72
C LEU A 216 6.31 0.18 11.57
N ALA A 217 5.42 0.93 12.24
CA ALA A 217 3.96 0.75 12.14
C ALA A 217 3.42 0.80 10.70
N TYR A 218 4.10 1.48 9.79
CA TYR A 218 3.73 1.49 8.37
C TYR A 218 4.14 0.23 7.62
N TYR A 219 4.88 -0.69 8.24
CA TYR A 219 5.39 -1.91 7.60
C TYR A 219 4.96 -3.17 8.34
N SER A 220 4.98 -3.15 9.67
CA SER A 220 4.70 -4.30 10.52
C SER A 220 4.31 -3.89 11.94
N ASP A 221 3.60 -4.78 12.60
CA ASP A 221 3.27 -4.72 14.03
C ASP A 221 4.34 -5.37 14.92
N ASP A 222 5.30 -6.14 14.33
CA ASP A 222 6.27 -6.90 15.12
C ASP A 222 7.67 -6.95 14.46
N PRO A 223 8.67 -6.25 15.02
CA PRO A 223 10.04 -6.29 14.54
C PRO A 223 10.72 -7.66 14.68
N GLU A 224 10.22 -8.54 15.56
CA GLU A 224 10.78 -9.86 15.78
C GLU A 224 10.36 -10.88 14.72
N THR A 225 9.30 -10.58 13.96
CA THR A 225 8.83 -11.43 12.86
C THR A 225 9.01 -10.78 11.50
N MET A 226 9.15 -9.45 11.43
CA MET A 226 9.33 -8.73 10.18
C MET A 226 10.71 -9.03 9.56
N PRO A 227 10.78 -9.54 8.32
CA PRO A 227 12.06 -9.73 7.63
C PRO A 227 12.77 -8.40 7.41
N PHE A 228 14.07 -8.35 7.72
CA PHE A 228 14.85 -7.13 7.56
C PHE A 228 14.84 -6.60 6.11
N ILE A 229 14.89 -7.48 5.12
CA ILE A 229 14.86 -7.09 3.70
C ILE A 229 13.54 -6.39 3.35
N SER A 230 12.41 -6.89 3.85
CA SER A 230 11.09 -6.29 3.63
C SER A 230 10.95 -4.91 4.28
N TYR A 231 11.65 -4.66 5.39
CA TYR A 231 11.79 -3.34 6.01
C TYR A 231 12.77 -2.45 5.24
N ALA A 232 13.92 -2.99 4.82
CA ALA A 232 14.99 -2.22 4.20
C ALA A 232 14.60 -1.64 2.82
N ILE A 233 13.76 -2.33 2.05
CA ILE A 233 13.30 -1.87 0.74
C ILE A 233 12.55 -0.53 0.83
N PRO A 234 11.41 -0.40 1.55
CA PRO A 234 10.72 0.87 1.66
C PRO A 234 11.53 1.91 2.44
N GLN A 235 12.29 1.50 3.47
CA GLN A 235 13.15 2.42 4.21
C GLN A 235 14.23 3.04 3.32
N ALA A 236 14.79 2.28 2.39
CA ALA A 236 15.73 2.79 1.40
C ALA A 236 15.06 3.78 0.44
N SER A 237 13.82 3.51 0.02
CA SER A 237 13.05 4.43 -0.81
C SER A 237 12.81 5.77 -0.11
N TYR A 238 12.45 5.76 1.17
CA TYR A 238 12.31 7.00 1.96
C TYR A 238 13.63 7.73 2.15
N LEU A 239 14.70 7.03 2.53
CA LEU A 239 15.99 7.66 2.83
C LEU A 239 16.70 8.21 1.59
N LEU A 240 16.53 7.60 0.42
CA LEU A 240 17.21 7.99 -0.83
C LEU A 240 16.33 8.86 -1.72
N GLY A 241 15.05 8.52 -1.85
CA GLY A 241 14.11 9.23 -2.71
C GLY A 241 13.21 10.22 -1.98
N GLY A 242 13.11 10.12 -0.65
CA GLY A 242 12.26 10.99 0.18
C GLY A 242 10.82 10.53 0.31
N GLY A 243 10.09 11.24 1.16
CA GLY A 243 8.64 11.16 1.28
C GLY A 243 7.96 12.25 0.45
N HIS A 244 6.85 11.90 -0.19
CA HIS A 244 6.09 12.84 -1.01
C HIS A 244 4.60 12.71 -0.70
N TYR A 245 3.90 13.82 -0.86
CA TYR A 245 2.45 13.87 -0.81
C TYR A 245 1.90 14.25 -2.19
N ILE A 246 0.65 13.93 -2.48
CA ILE A 246 -0.03 14.34 -3.71
C ILE A 246 -0.87 15.60 -3.38
N ARG A 247 -0.55 16.74 -3.97
CA ARG A 247 -1.33 17.97 -3.79
C ARG A 247 -2.77 17.75 -4.27
N GLY A 248 -3.73 18.03 -3.39
CA GLY A 248 -5.13 17.73 -3.60
C GLY A 248 -5.58 16.35 -3.08
N GLY A 249 -4.65 15.57 -2.54
CA GLY A 249 -4.89 14.24 -1.96
C GLY A 249 -4.79 13.10 -2.96
N SER A 250 -4.86 11.89 -2.45
CA SER A 250 -4.70 10.66 -3.24
C SER A 250 -5.77 10.45 -4.30
N GLN A 251 -6.95 11.07 -4.15
CA GLN A 251 -8.03 11.03 -5.15
C GLN A 251 -7.55 11.54 -6.52
N VAL A 252 -6.66 12.54 -6.55
CA VAL A 252 -6.08 13.08 -7.80
C VAL A 252 -5.42 11.98 -8.65
N LEU A 253 -4.70 11.05 -7.99
CA LEU A 253 -4.09 9.91 -8.67
C LEU A 253 -5.14 8.94 -9.20
N SER A 254 -6.14 8.62 -8.39
CA SER A 254 -7.22 7.70 -8.77
C SER A 254 -8.04 8.25 -9.95
N ASP A 255 -8.40 9.53 -9.91
CA ASP A 255 -9.14 10.20 -10.98
C ASP A 255 -8.34 10.27 -12.29
N ARG A 256 -7.03 10.53 -12.20
CA ARG A 256 -6.16 10.53 -13.39
C ARG A 256 -6.08 9.15 -14.03
N LEU A 257 -6.00 8.08 -13.24
CA LEU A 257 -5.99 6.71 -13.74
C LEU A 257 -7.31 6.34 -14.44
N ILE A 258 -8.46 6.72 -13.88
CA ILE A 258 -9.77 6.59 -14.55
C ILE A 258 -9.79 7.36 -15.86
N THR A 259 -9.28 8.59 -15.87
CA THR A 259 -9.19 9.41 -17.08
C THR A 259 -8.35 8.73 -18.17
N ILE A 260 -7.20 8.14 -17.82
CA ILE A 260 -6.34 7.39 -18.77
C ILE A 260 -7.10 6.21 -19.39
N ILE A 261 -7.87 5.47 -18.58
CA ILE A 261 -8.69 4.35 -19.07
C ILE A 261 -9.76 4.86 -20.04
N SER A 262 -10.45 5.94 -19.69
CA SER A 262 -11.51 6.53 -20.52
C SER A 262 -10.97 7.14 -21.83
N GLU A 263 -9.82 7.85 -21.78
CA GLU A 263 -9.13 8.40 -22.96
C GLU A 263 -8.73 7.30 -23.96
N ALA A 264 -8.50 6.08 -23.49
CA ALA A 264 -8.20 4.90 -24.30
C ALA A 264 -9.45 4.14 -24.78
N GLY A 265 -10.66 4.68 -24.56
CA GLY A 265 -11.93 4.06 -24.96
C GLY A 265 -12.46 2.99 -24.00
N GLY A 266 -11.91 2.91 -22.79
CA GLY A 266 -12.44 2.10 -21.70
C GLY A 266 -13.53 2.82 -20.91
N GLU A 267 -14.08 2.13 -19.93
CA GLU A 267 -15.19 2.60 -19.10
C GLU A 267 -14.94 2.30 -17.61
N ALA A 268 -15.60 3.07 -16.73
CA ALA A 268 -15.57 2.82 -15.28
C ALA A 268 -16.97 3.05 -14.72
N GLU A 269 -17.49 2.06 -14.01
CA GLU A 269 -18.79 2.09 -13.35
C GLU A 269 -18.63 1.97 -11.83
N ALA A 270 -19.06 2.97 -11.10
CA ALA A 270 -19.20 2.94 -9.65
C ALA A 270 -20.55 2.32 -9.27
N ASP A 271 -20.69 1.97 -7.99
CA ASP A 271 -21.91 1.34 -7.43
C ASP A 271 -22.25 -0.01 -8.10
N ARG A 272 -21.23 -0.72 -8.59
CA ARG A 272 -21.32 -2.02 -9.29
C ARG A 272 -20.54 -3.10 -8.55
N GLU A 273 -21.23 -3.97 -7.85
CA GLU A 273 -20.62 -5.09 -7.12
C GLU A 273 -20.52 -6.33 -8.01
N VAL A 274 -19.30 -6.80 -8.23
CA VAL A 274 -19.06 -8.10 -8.87
C VAL A 274 -19.35 -9.20 -7.86
N ASP A 275 -20.25 -10.12 -8.21
CA ASP A 275 -20.66 -11.24 -7.36
C ASP A 275 -20.25 -12.61 -7.91
N ALA A 276 -19.87 -12.71 -9.19
CA ALA A 276 -19.36 -13.95 -9.76
C ALA A 276 -18.29 -13.72 -10.84
N ILE A 277 -17.27 -14.57 -10.85
CA ILE A 277 -16.29 -14.70 -11.93
C ILE A 277 -16.76 -15.87 -12.80
N LEU A 278 -17.05 -15.56 -14.06
CA LEU A 278 -17.55 -16.52 -15.04
C LEU A 278 -16.39 -17.26 -15.70
N LEU A 279 -16.48 -18.58 -15.79
CA LEU A 279 -15.41 -19.41 -16.33
C LEU A 279 -15.85 -20.18 -17.58
N ASN A 280 -14.88 -20.45 -18.43
CA ASN A 280 -14.93 -21.48 -19.46
C ASN A 280 -13.79 -22.47 -19.17
N GLY A 281 -14.11 -23.64 -18.63
CA GLY A 281 -13.12 -24.61 -18.14
C GLY A 281 -12.31 -24.03 -16.98
N ASP A 282 -11.00 -23.87 -17.19
CA ASP A 282 -10.04 -23.34 -16.20
C ASP A 282 -9.66 -21.87 -16.46
N SER A 283 -10.36 -21.19 -17.37
CA SER A 283 -10.06 -19.81 -17.75
C SER A 283 -11.26 -18.91 -17.55
N VAL A 284 -11.00 -17.63 -17.24
CA VAL A 284 -12.06 -16.62 -17.18
C VAL A 284 -12.69 -16.42 -18.55
N ARG A 285 -13.99 -16.14 -18.55
CA ARG A 285 -14.72 -15.61 -19.70
C ARG A 285 -15.35 -14.26 -19.43
N GLY A 286 -15.47 -13.85 -18.16
CA GLY A 286 -16.10 -12.61 -17.78
C GLY A 286 -16.44 -12.54 -16.30
N VAL A 287 -17.29 -11.59 -15.94
CA VAL A 287 -17.84 -11.43 -14.60
C VAL A 287 -19.34 -11.16 -14.64
N ARG A 288 -20.03 -11.49 -13.55
CA ARG A 288 -21.39 -11.01 -13.28
C ARG A 288 -21.32 -9.93 -12.20
N HIS A 289 -22.04 -8.86 -12.41
CA HIS A 289 -22.13 -7.75 -11.46
C HIS A 289 -23.55 -7.19 -11.37
N ARG A 290 -23.85 -6.47 -10.31
CA ARG A 290 -25.13 -5.83 -10.07
C ARG A 290 -24.95 -4.47 -9.40
N ALA A 291 -25.94 -3.59 -9.46
CA ALA A 291 -25.96 -2.40 -8.63
C ALA A 291 -25.99 -2.82 -7.16
N HIS A 292 -25.28 -2.11 -6.30
CA HIS A 292 -25.25 -2.39 -4.86
C HIS A 292 -26.65 -2.29 -4.22
N SER A 293 -27.50 -1.49 -4.80
CA SER A 293 -28.87 -1.19 -4.34
C SER A 293 -29.98 -1.91 -5.12
N GLY A 294 -29.68 -2.84 -6.07
CA GLY A 294 -30.70 -3.38 -6.96
C GLY A 294 -30.46 -4.78 -7.53
N ASP A 295 -31.49 -5.28 -8.23
CA ASP A 295 -31.53 -6.63 -8.83
C ASP A 295 -31.12 -6.65 -10.32
N ASP A 296 -30.48 -5.59 -10.85
CA ASP A 296 -30.10 -5.46 -12.25
C ASP A 296 -28.81 -6.21 -12.60
N ALA A 297 -28.77 -7.51 -12.40
CA ALA A 297 -27.61 -8.32 -12.72
C ALA A 297 -27.28 -8.25 -14.21
N LYS A 298 -25.99 -7.98 -14.51
CA LYS A 298 -25.42 -7.95 -15.86
C LYS A 298 -24.21 -8.88 -15.92
N GLU A 299 -23.95 -9.42 -17.09
CA GLU A 299 -22.73 -10.17 -17.38
C GLU A 299 -21.88 -9.40 -18.39
N GLU A 300 -20.60 -9.22 -18.08
CA GLU A 300 -19.62 -8.64 -18.98
C GLU A 300 -18.54 -9.67 -19.31
N PHE A 301 -18.16 -9.73 -20.60
CA PHE A 301 -17.29 -10.78 -21.11
C PHE A 301 -15.94 -10.20 -21.54
N ALA A 302 -14.87 -10.80 -21.03
CA ALA A 302 -13.49 -10.52 -21.43
C ALA A 302 -12.56 -11.69 -21.09
N PRO A 303 -11.48 -11.91 -21.87
CA PRO A 303 -10.52 -12.99 -21.63
C PRO A 303 -9.53 -12.68 -20.50
N VAL A 304 -9.51 -11.44 -20.00
CA VAL A 304 -8.64 -10.97 -18.92
C VAL A 304 -9.48 -10.33 -17.81
N VAL A 305 -9.19 -10.73 -16.57
CA VAL A 305 -9.79 -10.14 -15.37
C VAL A 305 -8.67 -9.76 -14.40
N PHE A 306 -8.60 -8.48 -14.03
CA PHE A 306 -7.73 -7.97 -12.98
C PHE A 306 -8.52 -7.90 -11.66
N GLY A 307 -8.18 -8.79 -10.73
CA GLY A 307 -8.81 -8.83 -9.41
C GLY A 307 -8.10 -7.89 -8.43
N ASN A 308 -8.71 -6.75 -8.13
CA ASN A 308 -8.22 -5.83 -7.10
C ASN A 308 -9.02 -6.02 -5.80
N ALA A 309 -9.04 -7.23 -5.30
CA ALA A 309 -9.65 -7.60 -4.02
C ALA A 309 -8.77 -8.63 -3.31
N ALA A 310 -9.08 -8.90 -2.04
CA ALA A 310 -8.38 -9.95 -1.31
C ALA A 310 -8.62 -11.33 -1.98
N PRO A 311 -7.64 -12.26 -1.97
CA PRO A 311 -7.80 -13.59 -2.55
C PRO A 311 -9.02 -14.35 -2.03
N THR A 312 -9.37 -14.18 -0.75
CA THR A 312 -10.58 -14.79 -0.15
C THR A 312 -11.87 -14.23 -0.73
N VAL A 313 -11.89 -12.94 -1.06
CA VAL A 313 -13.04 -12.28 -1.70
C VAL A 313 -13.18 -12.76 -3.15
N LEU A 314 -12.07 -12.81 -3.91
CA LEU A 314 -12.08 -13.37 -5.27
C LEU A 314 -12.47 -14.84 -5.29
N ALA A 315 -12.00 -15.62 -4.32
CA ALA A 315 -12.39 -17.03 -4.19
C ALA A 315 -13.90 -17.20 -3.99
N ALA A 316 -14.53 -16.31 -3.21
CA ALA A 316 -15.98 -16.35 -2.99
C ALA A 316 -16.78 -16.11 -4.28
N MET A 317 -16.22 -15.39 -5.25
CA MET A 317 -16.83 -15.13 -6.57
C MET A 317 -16.63 -16.30 -7.55
N LEU A 318 -15.76 -17.27 -7.26
CA LEU A 318 -15.50 -18.43 -8.10
C LEU A 318 -16.53 -19.55 -7.84
N PRO A 319 -16.79 -20.43 -8.83
CA PRO A 319 -17.52 -21.68 -8.61
C PRO A 319 -16.88 -22.51 -7.50
N ASP A 320 -17.67 -23.21 -6.70
CA ASP A 320 -17.21 -23.97 -5.53
C ASP A 320 -16.04 -24.92 -5.82
N SER A 321 -16.08 -25.60 -6.97
CA SER A 321 -15.03 -26.54 -7.40
C SER A 321 -13.66 -25.87 -7.65
N LYS A 322 -13.62 -24.56 -7.86
CA LYS A 322 -12.40 -23.80 -8.15
C LYS A 322 -11.86 -23.05 -6.93
N ARG A 323 -12.65 -22.87 -5.87
CA ARG A 323 -12.25 -22.11 -4.66
C ARG A 323 -11.03 -22.72 -3.96
N ALA A 324 -11.07 -24.01 -3.67
CA ALA A 324 -9.98 -24.67 -2.95
C ALA A 324 -8.66 -24.70 -3.76
N PRO A 325 -8.63 -25.06 -5.06
CA PRO A 325 -7.43 -24.94 -5.89
C PRO A 325 -6.88 -23.51 -5.98
N PHE A 326 -7.77 -22.51 -6.12
CA PHE A 326 -7.36 -21.10 -6.13
C PHE A 326 -6.70 -20.68 -4.81
N MET A 327 -7.32 -21.01 -3.68
CA MET A 327 -6.83 -20.65 -2.34
C MET A 327 -5.56 -21.41 -1.92
N ALA A 328 -5.23 -22.54 -2.55
CA ALA A 328 -4.04 -23.33 -2.21
C ALA A 328 -2.73 -22.52 -2.30
N ARG A 329 -2.66 -21.55 -3.22
CA ARG A 329 -1.50 -20.66 -3.37
C ARG A 329 -1.32 -19.67 -2.22
N TYR A 330 -2.39 -19.38 -1.46
CA TYR A 330 -2.43 -18.40 -0.38
C TYR A 330 -2.54 -19.05 1.00
N LYS A 331 -2.53 -20.38 1.03
CA LYS A 331 -2.63 -21.17 2.27
C LYS A 331 -1.48 -20.81 3.23
N ASN A 332 -1.81 -20.66 4.50
CA ASN A 332 -0.88 -20.35 5.59
C ASN A 332 -0.22 -18.94 5.52
N ARG A 333 -0.67 -18.05 4.64
CA ARG A 333 -0.19 -16.67 4.65
C ARG A 333 -0.92 -15.86 5.70
N ARG A 334 -0.16 -15.19 6.55
CA ARG A 334 -0.68 -14.28 7.56
C ARG A 334 -1.11 -12.97 6.87
N LEU A 335 -2.26 -12.43 7.28
CA LEU A 335 -2.69 -11.09 6.87
C LEU A 335 -1.78 -10.04 7.48
N SER A 336 -1.63 -8.91 6.80
CA SER A 336 -0.93 -7.76 7.34
C SER A 336 -1.71 -7.11 8.49
N LEU A 337 -1.08 -6.14 9.12
CA LEU A 337 -1.69 -5.30 10.14
C LEU A 337 -2.90 -4.50 9.61
N SER A 338 -3.73 -4.04 10.54
CA SER A 338 -4.66 -2.95 10.35
C SER A 338 -4.26 -1.74 11.19
N LEU A 339 -4.93 -0.63 10.97
CA LEU A 339 -4.67 0.64 11.65
C LEU A 339 -5.96 1.20 12.26
N TRP A 340 -5.80 2.13 13.19
CA TRP A 340 -6.80 3.14 13.50
C TRP A 340 -6.29 4.50 13.03
N THR A 341 -7.22 5.39 12.67
CA THR A 341 -6.91 6.78 12.35
C THR A 341 -7.88 7.71 13.07
N ILE A 342 -7.40 8.88 13.50
CA ILE A 342 -8.25 9.98 13.96
C ILE A 342 -7.96 11.17 13.05
N SER A 343 -8.94 11.58 12.27
CA SER A 343 -8.89 12.78 11.46
C SER A 343 -9.38 13.97 12.28
N LEU A 344 -8.60 15.04 12.29
CA LEU A 344 -8.86 16.26 13.03
C LEU A 344 -8.97 17.46 12.09
N GLY A 345 -10.02 18.26 12.25
CA GLY A 345 -10.13 19.59 11.67
C GLY A 345 -9.73 20.64 12.70
N LEU A 346 -8.65 21.37 12.45
CA LEU A 346 -8.13 22.41 13.34
C LEU A 346 -8.61 23.80 12.87
N SER A 347 -9.12 24.64 13.77
CA SER A 347 -9.54 26.02 13.48
C SER A 347 -8.36 26.96 13.25
N ARG A 348 -7.16 26.58 13.67
CA ARG A 348 -5.89 27.31 13.49
C ARG A 348 -4.81 26.37 12.95
N ARG A 349 -3.79 26.94 12.32
CA ARG A 349 -2.69 26.15 11.74
C ARG A 349 -1.88 25.44 12.83
N SER A 350 -1.47 24.22 12.56
CA SER A 350 -0.71 23.36 13.49
C SER A 350 0.57 24.02 13.99
N ARG A 351 1.24 24.83 13.15
CA ARG A 351 2.45 25.59 13.52
C ARG A 351 2.24 26.57 14.69
N GLU A 352 1.02 27.06 14.90
CA GLU A 352 0.71 27.97 16.02
C GLU A 352 0.79 27.28 17.38
N PHE A 353 0.74 25.95 17.41
CA PHE A 353 0.92 25.10 18.58
C PHE A 353 2.34 24.54 18.70
N GLY A 354 3.28 25.03 17.89
CA GLY A 354 4.67 24.59 17.91
C GLY A 354 4.97 23.32 17.12
N VAL A 355 4.03 22.84 16.28
CA VAL A 355 4.29 21.78 15.30
C VAL A 355 5.26 22.30 14.25
N LYS A 356 6.39 21.62 14.07
CA LYS A 356 7.47 22.04 13.16
C LYS A 356 7.71 21.06 12.02
N ARG A 357 7.12 19.88 12.05
CA ARG A 357 7.32 18.80 11.08
C ARG A 357 6.00 18.32 10.54
N TYR A 358 6.03 17.83 9.33
CA TYR A 358 4.87 17.20 8.69
C TYR A 358 4.48 15.91 9.43
N SER A 359 5.45 15.07 9.76
CA SER A 359 5.25 13.77 10.39
C SER A 359 6.01 13.67 11.72
N THR A 360 5.32 13.24 12.77
CA THR A 360 5.88 13.03 14.12
C THR A 360 5.42 11.71 14.69
N ALA A 361 6.35 10.82 15.05
CA ALA A 361 6.05 9.61 15.81
C ALA A 361 6.12 9.89 17.31
N VAL A 362 5.04 9.59 18.03
CA VAL A 362 4.94 9.72 19.50
C VAL A 362 4.91 8.34 20.11
N LEU A 363 5.98 8.00 20.85
CA LEU A 363 6.18 6.70 21.46
C LEU A 363 6.04 6.84 22.99
N PRO A 364 5.10 6.14 23.62
CA PRO A 364 4.81 6.30 25.05
C PRO A 364 5.88 5.67 25.96
N ALA A 365 5.89 6.08 27.23
CA ALA A 365 6.88 5.64 28.22
C ALA A 365 6.94 4.13 28.48
N TRP A 366 5.83 3.40 28.32
CA TRP A 366 5.81 1.94 28.49
C TRP A 366 6.56 1.19 27.37
N LEU A 367 6.71 1.83 26.20
CA LEU A 367 7.42 1.28 25.04
C LEU A 367 8.94 1.50 25.23
N THR A 368 9.54 0.69 26.08
CA THR A 368 10.95 0.81 26.49
C THR A 368 11.91 0.10 25.55
N THR A 369 11.44 -0.88 24.77
CA THR A 369 12.22 -1.61 23.76
C THR A 369 11.43 -1.75 22.47
N ILE A 370 12.14 -1.81 21.33
CA ILE A 370 11.47 -1.96 20.02
C ILE A 370 10.68 -3.27 19.93
N SER A 371 11.11 -4.33 20.60
CA SER A 371 10.44 -5.65 20.63
C SER A 371 9.04 -5.59 21.24
N ARG A 372 8.77 -4.61 22.11
CA ARG A 372 7.44 -4.40 22.69
C ARG A 372 6.46 -3.74 21.74
N TYR A 373 6.92 -3.29 20.56
CA TYR A 373 6.06 -2.64 19.58
C TYR A 373 4.87 -3.53 19.16
N ARG A 374 5.05 -4.86 19.17
CA ARG A 374 3.98 -5.84 18.89
C ARG A 374 2.76 -5.73 19.82
N GLU A 375 2.94 -5.15 21.02
CA GLU A 375 1.83 -4.95 21.97
C GLU A 375 0.89 -3.83 21.52
N ALA A 376 1.36 -2.93 20.64
CA ALA A 376 0.62 -1.72 20.25
C ALA A 376 -0.70 -2.03 19.53
N ALA A 377 -0.75 -3.11 18.75
CA ALA A 377 -1.94 -3.48 17.98
C ALA A 377 -3.13 -3.94 18.84
N ASP A 378 -2.88 -4.39 20.07
CA ASP A 378 -3.91 -4.92 20.99
C ASP A 378 -4.46 -3.84 21.95
N ILE A 379 -3.79 -2.68 22.04
CA ILE A 379 -4.06 -1.65 23.07
C ILE A 379 -5.48 -1.08 22.98
N LEU A 380 -6.05 -0.92 21.79
CA LEU A 380 -7.41 -0.40 21.65
C LEU A 380 -8.48 -1.34 22.23
N GLY A 381 -8.13 -2.60 22.50
CA GLY A 381 -8.93 -3.55 23.24
C GLY A 381 -8.94 -3.31 24.76
N GLU A 382 -7.95 -2.59 25.28
CA GLU A 382 -7.79 -2.30 26.71
C GLU A 382 -8.61 -1.08 27.17
N ASP A 383 -8.61 -0.82 28.49
CA ASP A 383 -9.11 0.45 29.01
C ASP A 383 -8.12 1.58 28.70
N PRO A 384 -8.57 2.70 28.09
CA PRO A 384 -7.69 3.83 27.76
C PRO A 384 -6.94 4.43 28.96
N ALA A 385 -7.40 4.20 30.19
CA ALA A 385 -6.71 4.63 31.40
C ALA A 385 -5.43 3.83 31.71
N THR A 386 -5.32 2.59 31.18
CA THR A 386 -4.20 1.68 31.50
C THR A 386 -2.90 2.17 30.88
N ARG A 387 -2.89 2.38 29.56
CA ARG A 387 -1.74 2.89 28.81
C ARG A 387 -2.18 3.52 27.50
N ILE A 388 -1.38 4.47 27.00
CA ILE A 388 -1.62 5.12 25.71
C ILE A 388 -1.00 4.29 24.58
N THR A 389 -1.66 4.22 23.43
CA THR A 389 -1.10 3.61 22.21
C THR A 389 -0.01 4.50 21.61
N PRO A 390 1.08 3.95 21.01
CA PRO A 390 1.95 4.75 20.16
C PRO A 390 1.20 5.22 18.92
N TYR A 391 1.54 6.41 18.41
CA TYR A 391 0.89 6.97 17.25
C TYR A 391 1.82 7.84 16.40
N GLY A 392 1.52 7.93 15.10
CA GLY A 392 2.01 8.96 14.20
C GLY A 392 1.06 10.15 14.19
N PHE A 393 1.59 11.35 14.16
CA PHE A 393 0.86 12.60 13.96
C PHE A 393 1.31 13.24 12.65
N VAL A 394 0.36 13.49 11.74
CA VAL A 394 0.58 14.07 10.42
C VAL A 394 -0.18 15.38 10.30
N ALA A 395 0.55 16.46 10.04
CA ALA A 395 -0.01 17.82 9.94
C ALA A 395 0.04 18.30 8.49
N TYR A 396 -1.05 18.13 7.76
CA TYR A 396 -1.11 18.43 6.32
C TYR A 396 -0.93 19.91 5.97
N ASP A 397 -1.11 20.81 6.92
CA ASP A 397 -0.89 22.25 6.76
C ASP A 397 0.59 22.67 6.89
N GLN A 398 1.49 21.73 7.19
CA GLN A 398 2.95 21.95 7.18
C GLN A 398 3.55 21.87 5.77
N ILE A 399 2.79 21.37 4.81
CA ILE A 399 3.16 21.25 3.39
C ILE A 399 2.08 21.88 2.50
N GLU A 400 2.36 22.00 1.20
CA GLU A 400 1.36 22.43 0.21
C GLU A 400 0.43 21.26 -0.17
N SER A 401 -0.31 20.76 0.82
CA SER A 401 -1.17 19.57 0.62
C SER A 401 -2.34 19.83 -0.34
N GLY A 402 -2.75 21.08 -0.54
CA GLY A 402 -3.93 21.43 -1.32
C GLY A 402 -5.27 21.07 -0.66
N LEU A 403 -5.22 20.52 0.58
CA LEU A 403 -6.42 20.18 1.34
C LEU A 403 -6.75 21.26 2.37
N ASN A 404 -8.01 21.69 2.42
CA ASN A 404 -8.53 22.58 3.46
C ASN A 404 -7.68 23.85 3.68
N GLU A 405 -7.17 24.49 2.64
CA GLU A 405 -6.23 25.61 2.68
C GLU A 405 -6.72 26.82 3.51
N ASN A 406 -8.05 26.98 3.61
CA ASN A 406 -8.72 28.04 4.36
C ASN A 406 -9.27 27.55 5.72
N GLY A 407 -8.94 26.33 6.13
CA GLY A 407 -9.46 25.68 7.32
C GLY A 407 -10.88 25.07 7.14
N PRO A 408 -11.31 24.24 8.06
CA PRO A 408 -10.50 23.68 9.16
C PRO A 408 -9.31 22.89 8.60
N PHE A 409 -8.12 23.12 9.21
CA PHE A 409 -6.88 22.49 8.73
C PHE A 409 -6.83 21.01 9.11
N LEU A 410 -6.55 20.16 8.13
CA LEU A 410 -6.49 18.71 8.35
C LEU A 410 -5.22 18.32 9.11
N ALA A 411 -5.40 17.50 10.14
CA ALA A 411 -4.34 16.70 10.75
C ALA A 411 -4.85 15.27 10.97
N SER A 412 -3.94 14.30 10.99
CA SER A 412 -4.28 12.89 11.21
C SER A 412 -3.40 12.29 12.31
N LEU A 413 -4.02 11.45 13.12
CA LEU A 413 -3.34 10.57 14.07
C LEU A 413 -3.54 9.14 13.58
N VAL A 414 -2.50 8.31 13.64
CA VAL A 414 -2.54 6.93 13.14
C VAL A 414 -1.77 5.99 14.06
N GLY A 415 -2.29 4.81 14.26
CA GLY A 415 -1.61 3.75 15.02
C GLY A 415 -2.14 2.37 14.68
N LEU A 416 -1.50 1.35 15.27
CA LEU A 416 -1.85 -0.05 15.03
C LEU A 416 -3.19 -0.42 15.64
N ASP A 417 -3.95 -1.26 14.92
CA ASP A 417 -5.23 -1.80 15.37
C ASP A 417 -5.43 -3.23 14.87
N ARG A 418 -6.35 -3.93 15.50
CA ARG A 418 -6.82 -5.26 15.10
C ARG A 418 -8.33 -5.32 15.17
N ILE A 419 -8.93 -6.07 14.26
CA ILE A 419 -10.40 -6.23 14.22
C ILE A 419 -10.90 -6.89 15.50
N GLU A 420 -10.10 -7.72 16.17
CA GLU A 420 -10.38 -8.39 17.43
C GLU A 420 -10.65 -7.41 18.57
N ASN A 421 -10.06 -6.20 18.54
CA ASN A 421 -10.33 -5.15 19.53
C ASN A 421 -11.80 -4.68 19.53
N TRP A 422 -12.51 -4.94 18.44
CA TRP A 422 -13.90 -4.51 18.18
C TRP A 422 -14.89 -5.67 18.09
N ALA A 423 -14.39 -6.91 17.97
CA ALA A 423 -15.20 -8.10 17.79
C ALA A 423 -16.14 -8.33 18.98
N GLY A 424 -17.37 -8.76 18.71
CA GLY A 424 -18.36 -9.08 19.75
C GLY A 424 -18.97 -7.88 20.48
N LEU A 425 -18.52 -6.65 20.20
CA LEU A 425 -19.10 -5.45 20.83
C LEU A 425 -20.37 -5.00 20.12
N ALA A 426 -21.39 -4.63 20.90
CA ALA A 426 -22.56 -3.94 20.38
C ALA A 426 -22.19 -2.55 19.83
N ARG A 427 -22.99 -2.04 18.89
CA ARG A 427 -22.74 -0.75 18.21
C ARG A 427 -22.48 0.41 19.20
N GLU A 428 -23.26 0.48 20.26
CA GLU A 428 -23.11 1.53 21.28
C GLU A 428 -21.81 1.39 22.08
N ALA A 429 -21.41 0.16 22.44
CA ALA A 429 -20.14 -0.09 23.11
C ALA A 429 -18.93 0.27 22.21
N LYS A 430 -19.03 0.00 20.90
CA LYS A 430 -18.00 0.42 19.93
C LYS A 430 -17.91 1.94 19.87
N ARG A 431 -19.03 2.64 19.81
CA ARG A 431 -19.07 4.11 19.80
C ARG A 431 -18.43 4.68 21.07
N THR A 432 -18.81 4.19 22.23
CA THR A 432 -18.25 4.61 23.52
C THR A 432 -16.74 4.36 23.60
N ARG A 433 -16.28 3.19 23.12
CA ARG A 433 -14.83 2.87 23.08
C ARG A 433 -14.07 3.82 22.16
N LYS A 434 -14.60 4.13 20.96
CA LYS A 434 -14.01 5.11 20.03
C LYS A 434 -13.86 6.48 20.68
N GLU A 435 -14.93 7.00 21.31
CA GLU A 435 -14.90 8.31 21.98
C GLU A 435 -13.86 8.35 23.11
N ARG A 436 -13.83 7.35 23.97
CA ARG A 436 -12.85 7.28 25.07
C ARG A 436 -11.40 7.24 24.55
N TRP A 437 -11.13 6.51 23.46
CA TRP A 437 -9.81 6.48 22.85
C TRP A 437 -9.47 7.79 22.15
N MET A 438 -10.40 8.42 21.42
CA MET A 438 -10.18 9.75 20.85
C MET A 438 -9.84 10.77 21.93
N ASP A 439 -10.63 10.84 23.01
CA ASP A 439 -10.35 11.76 24.12
C ASP A 439 -8.98 11.53 24.73
N ARG A 440 -8.58 10.28 24.93
CA ARG A 440 -7.30 9.90 25.53
C ARG A 440 -6.11 10.26 24.66
N ILE A 441 -6.22 10.01 23.34
CA ILE A 441 -5.15 10.29 22.37
C ILE A 441 -5.04 11.80 22.14
N ILE A 442 -6.16 12.52 22.01
CA ILE A 442 -6.18 14.00 21.89
C ILE A 442 -5.60 14.67 23.13
N ALA A 443 -5.90 14.18 24.33
CA ALA A 443 -5.29 14.70 25.56
C ALA A 443 -3.77 14.46 25.60
N ASP A 444 -3.27 13.38 25.02
CA ASP A 444 -1.84 13.15 24.87
C ASP A 444 -1.22 14.09 23.82
N LEU A 445 -1.89 14.28 22.68
CA LEU A 445 -1.46 15.25 21.67
C LEU A 445 -1.37 16.66 22.24
N ASP A 446 -2.32 17.06 23.10
CA ASP A 446 -2.29 18.37 23.75
C ASP A 446 -1.11 18.53 24.73
N ARG A 447 -0.65 17.44 25.35
CA ARG A 447 0.60 17.45 26.13
C ARG A 447 1.84 17.61 25.26
N GLN A 448 1.81 17.10 24.02
CA GLN A 448 2.90 17.26 23.06
C GLN A 448 2.91 18.68 22.44
N TYR A 449 1.72 19.25 22.23
CA TYR A 449 1.50 20.52 21.53
C TYR A 449 0.41 21.33 22.25
N SER A 450 0.81 22.06 23.29
CA SER A 450 -0.08 22.74 24.22
C SER A 450 -1.13 23.62 23.52
N GLY A 451 -2.39 23.41 23.85
CA GLY A 451 -3.54 24.16 23.32
C GLY A 451 -4.11 23.64 21.99
N ILE A 452 -3.51 22.60 21.37
CA ILE A 452 -4.00 22.06 20.10
C ILE A 452 -5.38 21.44 20.24
N ALA A 453 -5.70 20.82 21.39
CA ALA A 453 -7.02 20.24 21.64
C ALA A 453 -8.14 21.29 21.59
N GLY A 454 -7.89 22.50 22.10
CA GLY A 454 -8.83 23.62 22.04
C GLY A 454 -9.10 24.18 20.64
N ALA A 455 -8.27 23.82 19.66
CA ALA A 455 -8.47 24.20 18.26
C ALA A 455 -9.24 23.15 17.44
N ILE A 456 -9.52 21.98 17.99
CA ILE A 456 -10.23 20.92 17.27
C ILE A 456 -11.70 21.29 17.15
N VAL A 457 -12.17 21.50 15.93
CA VAL A 457 -13.58 21.81 15.61
C VAL A 457 -14.31 20.60 15.00
N GLN A 458 -13.56 19.61 14.54
CA GLN A 458 -14.10 18.37 13.97
C GLN A 458 -13.14 17.21 14.24
N ARG A 459 -13.70 16.04 14.56
CA ARG A 459 -12.92 14.81 14.75
C ARG A 459 -13.70 13.58 14.29
N GLU A 460 -13.00 12.61 13.75
CA GLU A 460 -13.56 11.33 13.31
C GLU A 460 -12.54 10.20 13.52
N MET A 461 -12.99 9.02 13.99
CA MET A 461 -12.13 7.86 14.17
C MET A 461 -12.54 6.71 13.27
N SER A 462 -11.62 6.27 12.41
CA SER A 462 -11.67 5.01 11.68
C SER A 462 -10.86 3.93 12.42
N THR A 463 -11.27 2.67 12.27
CA THR A 463 -10.69 1.51 12.97
C THR A 463 -10.53 0.34 12.00
N ALA A 464 -9.90 -0.75 12.44
CA ALA A 464 -9.79 -1.98 11.65
C ALA A 464 -11.15 -2.47 11.10
N GLU A 465 -12.23 -2.26 11.85
CA GLU A 465 -13.58 -2.60 11.40
C GLU A 465 -14.06 -1.66 10.28
N THR A 466 -13.73 -0.37 10.36
CA THR A 466 -14.03 0.60 9.28
C THR A 466 -13.33 0.20 7.99
N PHE A 467 -12.03 -0.13 8.06
CA PHE A 467 -11.27 -0.59 6.88
C PHE A 467 -11.78 -1.93 6.34
N HIS A 468 -12.13 -2.87 7.22
CA HIS A 468 -12.77 -4.12 6.80
C HIS A 468 -14.04 -3.87 5.98
N GLN A 469 -14.89 -2.98 6.43
CA GLN A 469 -16.17 -2.66 5.78
C GLN A 469 -15.98 -1.97 4.43
N TYR A 470 -15.16 -0.90 4.38
CA TYR A 470 -15.00 -0.10 3.17
C TYR A 470 -14.12 -0.74 2.11
N LEU A 471 -13.01 -1.37 2.50
CA LEU A 471 -12.07 -1.99 1.58
C LEU A 471 -12.38 -3.45 1.27
N ASN A 472 -13.33 -4.06 1.98
CA ASN A 472 -13.65 -5.49 1.88
C ASN A 472 -12.41 -6.38 2.05
N THR A 473 -11.53 -6.00 2.99
CA THR A 473 -10.32 -6.77 3.29
C THR A 473 -10.52 -7.59 4.56
N PRO A 474 -10.17 -8.88 4.57
CA PRO A 474 -10.26 -9.71 5.77
C PRO A 474 -9.48 -9.07 6.94
N GLY A 475 -10.11 -9.00 8.12
CA GLY A 475 -9.50 -8.43 9.31
C GLY A 475 -9.16 -6.93 9.22
N GLY A 476 -9.61 -6.23 8.18
CA GLY A 476 -9.21 -4.85 7.91
C GLY A 476 -7.75 -4.71 7.44
N ALA A 477 -7.12 -5.80 6.96
CA ALA A 477 -5.73 -5.79 6.51
C ALA A 477 -5.50 -4.74 5.41
N LEU A 478 -4.57 -3.80 5.65
CA LEU A 478 -4.31 -2.68 4.73
C LEU A 478 -3.23 -2.99 3.70
N TYR A 479 -2.30 -3.87 4.03
CA TYR A 479 -1.10 -4.13 3.23
C TYR A 479 -1.08 -5.54 2.63
N GLY A 480 -2.24 -6.17 2.49
CA GLY A 480 -2.37 -7.51 1.94
C GLY A 480 -1.84 -8.59 2.87
N PHE A 481 -0.84 -9.37 2.43
CA PHE A 481 -0.18 -10.36 3.29
C PHE A 481 0.98 -9.73 4.06
N ALA A 482 1.16 -10.15 5.30
CA ALA A 482 2.34 -9.81 6.09
C ALA A 482 3.61 -10.35 5.39
N PRO A 483 4.71 -9.58 5.37
CA PRO A 483 5.98 -10.07 4.87
C PRO A 483 6.44 -11.31 5.67
N GLU A 484 6.99 -12.31 4.98
CA GLU A 484 7.49 -13.54 5.57
C GLU A 484 8.98 -13.70 5.31
N SER A 485 9.74 -14.17 6.30
CA SER A 485 11.19 -14.40 6.18
C SER A 485 11.54 -15.53 5.21
N ARG A 486 10.62 -16.47 5.01
CA ARG A 486 10.77 -17.62 4.11
C ARG A 486 9.60 -17.64 3.14
N GLY A 487 9.84 -17.21 1.92
CA GLY A 487 8.83 -17.18 0.87
C GLY A 487 8.95 -15.94 0.00
N PHE A 488 8.32 -16.02 -1.16
CA PHE A 488 8.18 -14.87 -2.06
C PHE A 488 6.74 -14.35 -1.94
N MET A 489 6.54 -13.08 -2.25
CA MET A 489 5.19 -12.54 -2.43
C MET A 489 4.46 -13.37 -3.51
N PRO A 490 3.14 -13.54 -3.40
CA PRO A 490 2.37 -14.23 -4.42
C PRO A 490 2.59 -13.60 -5.80
N LEU A 491 2.63 -14.43 -6.83
CA LEU A 491 2.67 -13.95 -8.21
C LEU A 491 1.33 -13.30 -8.57
N ALA A 492 1.34 -12.43 -9.56
CA ALA A 492 0.13 -11.84 -10.11
C ALA A 492 -0.77 -12.89 -10.81
N GLU A 493 -0.15 -13.90 -11.43
CA GLU A 493 -0.87 -15.02 -12.05
C GLU A 493 -1.52 -15.89 -10.98
N THR A 494 -2.79 -16.20 -11.18
CA THR A 494 -3.56 -17.10 -10.30
C THR A 494 -3.59 -18.53 -10.82
N ALA A 495 -4.34 -19.41 -10.14
CA ALA A 495 -4.62 -20.76 -10.63
C ALA A 495 -5.67 -20.78 -11.76
N ILE A 496 -6.33 -19.66 -12.05
CA ILE A 496 -7.36 -19.52 -13.08
C ILE A 496 -6.76 -18.75 -14.26
N GLY A 497 -6.81 -19.33 -15.45
CA GLY A 497 -6.30 -18.70 -16.66
C GLY A 497 -7.01 -17.36 -16.93
N GLY A 498 -6.25 -16.31 -17.24
CA GLY A 498 -6.80 -14.97 -17.50
C GLY A 498 -7.20 -14.17 -16.25
N LEU A 499 -7.18 -14.76 -15.04
CA LEU A 499 -7.40 -14.03 -13.79
C LEU A 499 -6.06 -13.65 -13.16
N TYR A 500 -5.84 -12.35 -12.99
CA TYR A 500 -4.61 -11.79 -12.41
C TYR A 500 -4.92 -11.03 -11.14
N LEU A 501 -4.14 -11.26 -10.07
CA LEU A 501 -4.26 -10.52 -8.83
C LEU A 501 -3.50 -9.19 -8.94
N ALA A 502 -4.23 -8.07 -8.95
CA ALA A 502 -3.71 -6.72 -9.13
C ALA A 502 -3.90 -5.89 -7.86
N SER A 503 -3.18 -6.21 -6.80
CA SER A 503 -3.39 -5.59 -5.49
C SER A 503 -2.17 -5.63 -4.59
N ALA A 504 -2.27 -5.01 -3.40
CA ALA A 504 -1.27 -5.10 -2.34
C ALA A 504 -0.97 -6.55 -1.89
N PHE A 505 -1.82 -7.51 -2.20
CA PHE A 505 -1.58 -8.94 -1.91
C PHE A 505 -0.47 -9.56 -2.78
N THR A 506 -0.03 -8.87 -3.83
CA THR A 506 1.11 -9.29 -4.70
C THR A 506 2.29 -8.34 -4.61
N GLY A 507 2.06 -7.03 -4.63
CA GLY A 507 3.12 -6.02 -4.67
C GLY A 507 3.65 -5.59 -3.31
N GLY A 508 3.02 -6.02 -2.23
CA GLY A 508 3.31 -5.54 -0.88
C GLY A 508 2.44 -4.36 -0.45
N GLY A 509 2.69 -3.84 0.74
CA GLY A 509 1.87 -2.80 1.35
C GLY A 509 2.05 -1.40 0.78
N GLY A 510 1.08 -0.55 1.08
CA GLY A 510 1.08 0.87 0.76
C GLY A 510 0.86 1.18 -0.72
N PHE A 511 1.02 2.46 -1.07
CA PHE A 511 0.85 2.96 -2.44
C PHE A 511 1.86 2.31 -3.40
N THR A 512 3.12 2.27 -3.02
CA THR A 512 4.19 1.65 -3.81
C THR A 512 3.90 0.19 -4.11
N GLY A 513 3.52 -0.60 -3.10
CA GLY A 513 3.18 -2.00 -3.30
C GLY A 513 1.95 -2.20 -4.19
N ALA A 514 0.92 -1.38 -4.05
CA ALA A 514 -0.27 -1.44 -4.91
C ALA A 514 0.07 -1.09 -6.37
N ILE A 515 0.89 -0.06 -6.60
CA ILE A 515 1.37 0.33 -7.95
C ILE A 515 2.16 -0.82 -8.60
N LEU A 516 3.10 -1.40 -7.85
CA LEU A 516 3.91 -2.51 -8.34
C LEU A 516 3.06 -3.76 -8.62
N GLY A 517 2.13 -4.09 -7.73
CA GLY A 517 1.21 -5.23 -7.91
C GLY A 517 0.33 -5.09 -9.15
N GLY A 518 -0.20 -3.89 -9.40
CA GLY A 518 -0.92 -3.56 -10.64
C GLY A 518 -0.04 -3.68 -11.88
N GLY A 519 1.19 -3.16 -11.82
CA GLY A 519 2.17 -3.26 -12.91
C GLY A 519 2.54 -4.71 -13.25
N TRP A 520 2.74 -5.55 -12.23
CA TRP A 520 3.03 -6.98 -12.45
C TRP A 520 1.85 -7.73 -13.05
N ALA A 521 0.62 -7.40 -12.63
CA ALA A 521 -0.59 -8.00 -13.20
C ALA A 521 -0.78 -7.65 -14.68
N ALA A 522 -0.66 -6.36 -15.05
CA ALA A 522 -0.73 -5.92 -16.43
C ALA A 522 0.34 -6.58 -17.31
N ARG A 523 1.56 -6.68 -16.80
CA ARG A 523 2.68 -7.35 -17.50
C ARG A 523 2.44 -8.84 -17.69
N ALA A 524 1.91 -9.54 -16.68
CA ALA A 524 1.59 -10.96 -16.77
C ALA A 524 0.51 -11.21 -17.85
N ALA A 525 -0.51 -10.35 -17.90
CA ALA A 525 -1.55 -10.40 -18.92
C ALA A 525 -0.97 -10.15 -20.32
N ALA A 526 -0.17 -9.11 -20.51
CA ALA A 526 0.47 -8.80 -21.79
C ALA A 526 1.39 -9.93 -22.30
N LYS A 527 2.13 -10.59 -21.41
CA LYS A 527 2.94 -11.77 -21.76
C LYS A 527 2.09 -12.96 -22.21
N ALA A 528 0.92 -13.17 -21.60
CA ALA A 528 0.00 -14.23 -21.99
C ALA A 528 -0.65 -13.93 -23.37
N ASP A 529 -0.95 -12.66 -23.64
CA ASP A 529 -1.48 -12.23 -24.94
C ASP A 529 -0.46 -12.43 -26.07
N ALA A 530 0.80 -12.05 -25.84
CA ALA A 530 1.88 -12.26 -26.80
C ALA A 530 2.05 -13.77 -27.15
N LYS A 531 1.97 -14.65 -26.16
CA LYS A 531 2.01 -16.11 -26.38
C LYS A 531 0.82 -16.63 -27.20
N ARG A 532 -0.37 -16.09 -26.98
CA ARG A 532 -1.59 -16.43 -27.75
C ARG A 532 -1.53 -15.92 -29.19
N ALA A 533 -0.86 -14.80 -29.41
CA ALA A 533 -0.71 -14.19 -30.74
C ALA A 533 0.35 -14.87 -31.62
N THR A 534 1.32 -15.60 -31.04
CA THR A 534 2.32 -16.38 -31.78
C THR A 534 1.70 -17.73 -32.15
N PRO A 535 1.36 -18.01 -33.43
CA PRO A 535 0.87 -19.34 -33.82
C PRO A 535 1.97 -20.38 -33.54
N GLN A 536 1.57 -21.59 -33.11
CA GLN A 536 2.47 -22.74 -33.09
C GLN A 536 2.98 -22.99 -34.51
N ALA A 537 4.12 -22.38 -34.86
CA ALA A 537 4.82 -22.64 -36.13
C ALA A 537 5.50 -24.02 -36.16
N ASP A 538 5.46 -24.78 -35.07
CA ASP A 538 6.17 -26.05 -34.91
C ASP A 538 5.31 -27.33 -35.10
N ALA A 539 4.04 -27.18 -35.48
CA ALA A 539 3.18 -28.38 -35.76
C ALA A 539 3.08 -28.75 -37.24
N ALA A 540 3.85 -28.12 -38.14
CA ALA A 540 3.80 -28.40 -39.58
C ALA A 540 5.15 -28.93 -40.14
N ALA A 541 6.04 -29.41 -39.28
CA ALA A 541 7.33 -30.00 -39.70
C ALA A 541 7.58 -31.36 -39.01
N SER A 542 6.55 -32.23 -38.96
CA SER A 542 6.74 -33.64 -38.62
C SER A 542 5.87 -34.53 -39.52
#